data_bd46b7bcf0363ffc313a4fff39ce704f
#
_entry.id   bd46b7bcf0363ffc313a4fff39ce704f
#
_cell.length_a   1.000
_cell.length_b   1.000
_cell.length_c   1.000
_cell.angle_alpha   90.00
_cell.angle_beta   90.00
_cell.angle_gamma   90.00
#
_symmetry.space_group_name_H-M   'P 1'
#
loop_
_entity.id
_entity.type
_entity.pdbx_description
1 polymer ?
#
loop_
_entity_poly.entity_id
_entity_poly.type
_entity_poly.pdbx_seq_one_letter_code
_entity_poly.pdbx_strand_id
1 'polypeptide(L)'
;MNRGFKDIKLICLLTILIFCVFLFGCSEDKAKTKPASEKQSTTEKTDNDDFTLLIYMCGSSLESKNGSASDDISELLSAEIPDKVNVVLETGGSLRWKKHGISSDKLQRYEVSDNKLVLLEESKLCCMGDSSTLKDFIDWGIKEFPSERTALILWDHGGGFLKGICKDEMYNNDWLTVQEFDEALSESTFSGSFEFIGFDCCLMANYETALTISKYADYMIASEDDEPTGGWDYKAVAEALGTKSFYDVILNSYEKSHQDSDDYTLSAIKLNEFDKVKAVLSQCIDKAERSNNKLIMSKAVQECESFGSSIAYLYDFGDIADYFDVDYDFSRIIKAVKSETKSNISGLNICFPSDDEKALENYLLISEDKNYCDYLKNNY
;
A
#
# COMPACT_ATOMS: atom_id res chain seq x y z
N MET A 1 -9.05 51.45 -44.16
CA MET A 1 -9.99 51.12 -45.22
C MET A 1 -10.66 49.81 -44.79
N ASN A 2 -11.80 49.95 -44.23
CA ASN A 2 -13.13 49.72 -44.70
C ASN A 2 -13.46 48.22 -44.91
N ARG A 3 -14.31 47.81 -44.01
CA ARG A 3 -15.73 47.33 -44.11
C ARG A 3 -15.82 45.82 -44.35
N GLY A 4 -16.71 45.04 -43.77
CA GLY A 4 -17.94 45.31 -42.99
C GLY A 4 -18.59 43.97 -42.69
N PHE A 5 -19.16 43.85 -41.56
CA PHE A 5 -20.55 43.55 -41.18
C PHE A 5 -21.44 42.71 -42.08
N LYS A 6 -22.06 41.70 -41.50
CA LYS A 6 -23.51 41.44 -41.32
C LYS A 6 -23.73 39.94 -41.12
N ASP A 7 -24.22 39.48 -40.04
CA ASP A 7 -25.59 39.41 -39.44
C ASP A 7 -26.57 38.45 -40.09
N ILE A 8 -27.31 37.79 -39.17
CA ILE A 8 -28.75 37.38 -39.29
C ILE A 8 -28.95 35.87 -39.56
N LYS A 9 -29.68 35.13 -38.82
CA LYS A 9 -30.80 35.01 -37.87
C LYS A 9 -31.05 33.52 -37.65
N LEU A 10 -31.28 33.02 -36.47
CA LEU A 10 -32.50 32.72 -35.74
C LEU A 10 -33.66 32.16 -36.59
N ILE A 11 -34.03 30.85 -36.41
CA ILE A 11 -35.42 30.38 -36.50
C ILE A 11 -35.65 29.25 -35.48
N CYS A 12 -36.59 29.53 -34.58
CA CYS A 12 -37.36 28.60 -33.74
C CYS A 12 -38.43 27.87 -34.53
N LEU A 13 -38.88 26.70 -34.07
CA LEU A 13 -40.28 26.21 -33.98
C LEU A 13 -40.21 24.76 -33.49
N LEU A 14 -40.65 24.41 -32.31
CA LEU A 14 -42.01 24.19 -31.75
C LEU A 14 -42.87 23.24 -32.57
N THR A 15 -43.29 22.17 -31.92
CA THR A 15 -44.61 21.52 -31.87
C THR A 15 -44.40 20.01 -31.66
N ILE A 16 -45.15 19.19 -30.96
CA ILE A 16 -46.48 19.27 -30.27
C ILE A 16 -46.56 18.11 -29.26
N LEU A 17 -47.21 18.36 -28.16
CA LEU A 17 -47.80 17.50 -27.14
C LEU A 17 -48.68 16.38 -27.71
N ILE A 18 -48.68 15.17 -27.14
CA ILE A 18 -49.85 14.33 -27.02
C ILE A 18 -49.98 13.80 -25.60
N PHE A 19 -51.06 14.22 -24.97
CA PHE A 19 -51.63 13.83 -23.68
C PHE A 19 -52.39 12.50 -23.84
N CYS A 20 -52.19 11.55 -22.93
CA CYS A 20 -53.23 10.58 -22.60
C CYS A 20 -53.29 10.39 -21.09
N VAL A 21 -54.30 10.94 -20.51
CA VAL A 21 -54.78 10.74 -19.13
C VAL A 21 -55.61 9.47 -19.10
N PHE A 22 -55.32 8.61 -18.13
CA PHE A 22 -56.35 7.71 -17.57
C PHE A 22 -56.26 7.74 -16.04
N LEU A 23 -57.33 8.26 -15.45
CA LEU A 23 -57.66 8.24 -14.02
C LEU A 23 -58.34 6.91 -13.67
N PHE A 24 -58.08 6.44 -12.47
CA PHE A 24 -58.88 5.71 -11.48
C PHE A 24 -57.92 4.83 -10.67
N GLY A 25 -57.90 4.74 -9.38
CA GLY A 25 -58.72 5.19 -8.28
C GLY A 25 -57.97 4.89 -6.97
N CYS A 26 -58.33 5.56 -5.91
CA CYS A 26 -57.81 5.48 -4.55
C CYS A 26 -57.85 4.08 -3.92
N SER A 27 -56.85 3.70 -3.15
CA SER A 27 -57.00 3.22 -1.78
C SER A 27 -55.72 3.47 -0.97
N GLU A 28 -55.88 4.11 0.15
CA GLU A 28 -54.83 4.33 1.17
C GLU A 28 -54.45 3.02 1.85
N ASP A 29 -53.16 2.70 1.85
CA ASP A 29 -52.56 1.88 2.88
C ASP A 29 -51.20 2.41 3.26
N LYS A 30 -51.08 2.86 4.51
CA LYS A 30 -49.87 3.33 5.16
C LYS A 30 -48.91 2.16 5.39
N ALA A 31 -47.95 1.93 4.52
CA ALA A 31 -46.85 1.05 4.79
C ALA A 31 -45.59 1.88 5.14
N LYS A 32 -45.11 1.68 6.36
CA LYS A 32 -43.84 2.23 6.89
C LYS A 32 -42.67 1.74 6.04
N THR A 33 -42.04 2.63 5.30
CA THR A 33 -40.78 2.37 4.67
C THR A 33 -39.65 2.33 5.71
N LYS A 34 -39.13 1.12 5.98
CA LYS A 34 -37.80 0.94 6.57
C LYS A 34 -36.74 1.35 5.56
N PRO A 35 -35.63 1.99 5.99
CA PRO A 35 -34.51 2.23 5.09
C PRO A 35 -33.92 0.87 4.67
N ALA A 36 -33.74 0.69 3.39
CA ALA A 36 -33.02 -0.45 2.83
C ALA A 36 -31.57 -0.37 3.30
N SER A 37 -31.16 -1.35 4.11
CA SER A 37 -29.75 -1.61 4.34
C SER A 37 -29.20 -2.18 3.04
N GLU A 38 -28.31 -1.46 2.38
CA GLU A 38 -27.42 -2.03 1.38
C GLU A 38 -26.63 -3.16 2.07
N LYS A 39 -27.01 -4.39 1.78
CA LYS A 39 -26.14 -5.53 2.03
C LYS A 39 -25.02 -5.43 1.01
N GLN A 40 -23.84 -4.97 1.44
CA GLN A 40 -22.60 -5.35 0.79
C GLN A 40 -22.58 -6.88 0.73
N SER A 41 -22.71 -7.40 -0.47
CA SER A 41 -22.49 -8.81 -0.75
C SER A 41 -20.98 -9.06 -0.64
N THR A 42 -20.51 -9.47 0.51
CA THR A 42 -19.21 -10.12 0.62
C THR A 42 -19.33 -11.47 -0.07
N THR A 43 -18.95 -11.53 -1.35
CA THR A 43 -18.68 -12.79 -2.04
C THR A 43 -17.54 -13.46 -1.30
N GLU A 44 -17.76 -14.68 -0.79
CA GLU A 44 -16.66 -15.48 -0.23
C GLU A 44 -15.66 -15.76 -1.36
N LYS A 45 -14.44 -15.28 -1.19
CA LYS A 45 -13.30 -15.58 -2.08
C LYS A 45 -13.03 -17.08 -2.05
N THR A 46 -12.90 -17.70 -3.20
CA THR A 46 -12.68 -19.15 -3.35
C THR A 46 -11.27 -19.44 -3.87
N ASP A 47 -10.74 -20.64 -3.62
CA ASP A 47 -9.40 -21.03 -4.09
C ASP A 47 -9.33 -21.23 -5.63
N ASN A 48 -10.43 -21.03 -6.35
CA ASN A 48 -10.54 -21.17 -7.81
C ASN A 48 -10.74 -19.83 -8.53
N ASP A 49 -10.71 -18.72 -7.81
CA ASP A 49 -10.89 -17.40 -8.41
C ASP A 49 -9.64 -17.02 -9.20
N ASP A 50 -9.83 -16.31 -10.31
CA ASP A 50 -8.73 -15.77 -11.11
C ASP A 50 -7.97 -14.71 -10.28
N PHE A 51 -6.63 -14.72 -10.35
CA PHE A 51 -5.78 -13.86 -9.55
C PHE A 51 -4.77 -13.08 -10.41
N THR A 52 -4.54 -11.81 -10.12
CA THR A 52 -3.50 -11.01 -10.77
C THR A 52 -2.59 -10.37 -9.71
N LEU A 53 -1.30 -10.65 -9.79
CA LEU A 53 -0.26 -9.97 -9.02
C LEU A 53 0.39 -8.89 -9.90
N LEU A 54 0.33 -7.65 -9.43
CA LEU A 54 1.05 -6.51 -9.99
C LEU A 54 2.31 -6.26 -9.17
N ILE A 55 3.49 -6.21 -9.80
CA ILE A 55 4.77 -5.91 -9.13
C ILE A 55 5.34 -4.63 -9.73
N TYR A 56 5.36 -3.56 -8.94
CA TYR A 56 5.98 -2.28 -9.27
C TYR A 56 7.45 -2.32 -8.84
N MET A 57 8.33 -2.70 -9.76
CA MET A 57 9.73 -3.01 -9.48
C MET A 57 10.63 -1.85 -9.85
N CYS A 58 10.81 -0.92 -8.91
CA CYS A 58 11.76 0.18 -9.03
C CYS A 58 13.17 -0.33 -8.69
N GLY A 59 13.97 -0.67 -9.69
CA GLY A 59 15.25 -1.36 -9.47
C GLY A 59 16.29 -0.59 -8.67
N SER A 60 16.30 0.72 -8.78
CA SER A 60 17.19 1.64 -8.05
C SER A 60 18.66 1.19 -7.97
N SER A 61 19.34 1.59 -6.89
CA SER A 61 20.71 1.15 -6.57
C SER A 61 20.79 -0.31 -6.10
N LEU A 62 19.67 -0.92 -5.71
CA LEU A 62 19.61 -2.35 -5.35
C LEU A 62 19.88 -3.20 -6.60
N GLU A 63 19.28 -2.83 -7.73
CA GLU A 63 19.55 -3.50 -8.99
C GLU A 63 20.89 -3.05 -9.62
N SER A 64 21.15 -1.74 -9.73
CA SER A 64 22.33 -1.25 -10.46
C SER A 64 23.65 -1.69 -9.85
N LYS A 65 23.73 -1.85 -8.53
CA LYS A 65 24.91 -2.31 -7.79
C LYS A 65 24.89 -3.82 -7.56
N ASN A 66 23.82 -4.38 -7.05
CA ASN A 66 23.75 -5.75 -6.53
C ASN A 66 23.10 -6.72 -7.52
N GLY A 67 22.09 -6.28 -8.31
CA GLY A 67 21.33 -7.16 -9.19
C GLY A 67 20.15 -7.83 -8.47
N SER A 68 19.70 -7.25 -7.33
CA SER A 68 18.70 -7.87 -6.47
C SER A 68 17.37 -8.08 -7.21
N ALA A 69 16.86 -7.05 -7.93
CA ALA A 69 15.65 -7.21 -8.73
C ALA A 69 15.78 -8.27 -9.83
N SER A 70 16.97 -8.38 -10.44
CA SER A 70 17.26 -9.43 -11.42
C SER A 70 17.29 -10.83 -10.81
N ASP A 71 17.68 -10.95 -9.54
CA ASP A 71 17.67 -12.22 -8.81
C ASP A 71 16.23 -12.62 -8.48
N ASP A 72 15.39 -11.71 -7.97
CA ASP A 72 13.99 -11.96 -7.66
C ASP A 72 13.16 -12.27 -8.91
N ILE A 73 13.42 -11.62 -10.04
CA ILE A 73 12.85 -12.02 -11.34
C ILE A 73 13.27 -13.45 -11.70
N SER A 74 14.51 -13.85 -11.41
CA SER A 74 14.95 -15.24 -11.67
C SER A 74 14.20 -16.25 -10.79
N GLU A 75 13.83 -15.88 -9.57
CA GLU A 75 12.97 -16.69 -8.70
C GLU A 75 11.56 -16.82 -9.27
N LEU A 76 10.93 -15.71 -9.68
CA LEU A 76 9.64 -15.74 -10.39
C LEU A 76 9.66 -16.66 -11.61
N LEU A 77 10.74 -16.61 -12.41
CA LEU A 77 10.89 -17.47 -13.58
C LEU A 77 11.09 -18.95 -13.24
N SER A 78 11.41 -19.28 -11.98
CA SER A 78 11.55 -20.65 -11.49
C SER A 78 10.29 -21.21 -10.83
N ALA A 79 9.28 -20.36 -10.62
CA ALA A 79 8.05 -20.70 -9.93
C ALA A 79 7.12 -21.57 -10.79
N GLU A 80 6.39 -22.48 -10.15
CA GLU A 80 5.24 -23.17 -10.73
C GLU A 80 3.98 -22.33 -10.47
N ILE A 81 3.79 -21.28 -11.29
CA ILE A 81 2.65 -20.36 -11.16
C ILE A 81 1.37 -21.14 -11.44
N PRO A 82 0.36 -21.10 -10.53
CA PRO A 82 -0.90 -21.80 -10.74
C PRO A 82 -1.65 -21.35 -12.00
N ASP A 83 -2.37 -22.26 -12.64
CA ASP A 83 -3.31 -21.91 -13.71
C ASP A 83 -4.25 -20.82 -13.24
N LYS A 84 -4.60 -19.82 -13.98
CA LYS A 84 -5.45 -18.67 -13.59
C LYS A 84 -4.78 -17.59 -12.71
N VAL A 85 -3.48 -17.68 -12.51
CA VAL A 85 -2.70 -16.63 -11.84
C VAL A 85 -1.86 -15.91 -12.88
N ASN A 86 -2.04 -14.59 -12.97
CA ASN A 86 -1.20 -13.70 -13.77
C ASN A 86 -0.18 -13.03 -12.85
N VAL A 87 1.09 -13.02 -13.25
CA VAL A 87 2.15 -12.26 -12.57
C VAL A 87 2.71 -11.28 -13.58
N VAL A 88 2.52 -9.99 -13.34
CA VAL A 88 2.95 -8.92 -14.24
C VAL A 88 3.79 -7.89 -13.50
N LEU A 89 4.80 -7.36 -14.19
CA LEU A 89 5.77 -6.43 -13.64
C LEU A 89 5.86 -5.16 -14.47
N GLU A 90 6.07 -4.02 -13.79
CA GLU A 90 6.65 -2.84 -14.41
C GLU A 90 8.06 -2.62 -13.87
N THR A 91 9.04 -2.38 -14.76
CA THR A 91 10.44 -2.20 -14.40
C THR A 91 10.96 -0.86 -14.86
N GLY A 92 11.77 -0.21 -14.00
CA GLY A 92 12.39 1.08 -14.24
C GLY A 92 13.31 1.49 -13.08
N GLY A 93 13.60 2.78 -12.95
CA GLY A 93 14.24 3.38 -11.79
C GLY A 93 15.71 3.03 -11.53
N SER A 94 16.35 2.21 -12.36
CA SER A 94 17.73 1.76 -12.17
C SER A 94 18.66 2.22 -13.28
N LEU A 95 19.84 2.72 -12.93
CA LEU A 95 20.90 3.08 -13.89
C LEU A 95 21.37 1.90 -14.73
N ARG A 96 21.20 0.68 -14.22
CA ARG A 96 21.64 -0.53 -14.91
C ARG A 96 20.90 -1.77 -14.42
N TRP A 97 20.29 -2.50 -15.32
CA TRP A 97 19.77 -3.84 -15.08
C TRP A 97 20.83 -4.91 -15.37
N LYS A 98 20.96 -5.91 -14.48
CA LYS A 98 22.05 -6.90 -14.55
C LYS A 98 21.72 -8.10 -15.43
N LYS A 99 20.44 -8.53 -15.46
CA LYS A 99 19.99 -9.73 -16.17
C LYS A 99 18.73 -9.44 -17.00
N HIS A 100 18.21 -10.45 -17.66
CA HIS A 100 16.93 -10.53 -18.38
C HIS A 100 16.76 -9.57 -19.56
N GLY A 101 17.79 -8.78 -19.92
CA GLY A 101 17.74 -7.85 -21.06
C GLY A 101 16.86 -6.63 -20.85
N ILE A 102 16.55 -6.29 -19.59
CA ILE A 102 15.73 -5.14 -19.21
C ILE A 102 16.51 -3.85 -19.52
N SER A 103 15.81 -2.85 -20.11
CA SER A 103 16.39 -1.57 -20.46
C SER A 103 16.39 -0.58 -19.29
N SER A 104 17.48 0.18 -19.12
CA SER A 104 17.52 1.31 -18.18
C SER A 104 16.90 2.59 -18.73
N ASP A 105 16.66 2.67 -20.04
CA ASP A 105 16.19 3.88 -20.73
C ASP A 105 14.67 3.88 -20.97
N LYS A 106 13.97 2.89 -20.44
CA LYS A 106 12.56 2.64 -20.69
C LYS A 106 11.85 2.22 -19.42
N LEU A 107 10.55 2.49 -19.36
CA LEU A 107 9.64 1.68 -18.56
C LEU A 107 9.19 0.49 -19.40
N GLN A 108 9.27 -0.69 -18.84
CA GLN A 108 8.92 -1.93 -19.55
C GLN A 108 7.97 -2.77 -18.68
N ARG A 109 6.88 -3.27 -19.30
CA ARG A 109 5.87 -4.11 -18.67
C ARG A 109 5.99 -5.53 -19.19
N TYR A 110 6.03 -6.45 -18.27
CA TYR A 110 6.25 -7.86 -18.55
C TYR A 110 5.20 -8.74 -17.91
N GLU A 111 4.99 -9.90 -18.53
CA GLU A 111 4.28 -11.04 -17.95
C GLU A 111 5.30 -12.16 -17.68
N VAL A 112 5.15 -12.83 -16.54
CA VAL A 112 5.84 -14.09 -16.26
C VAL A 112 4.98 -15.22 -16.80
N SER A 113 5.39 -15.81 -17.92
CA SER A 113 4.65 -16.88 -18.60
C SER A 113 5.60 -17.96 -19.09
N ASP A 114 5.28 -19.24 -18.89
CA ASP A 114 6.08 -20.39 -19.31
C ASP A 114 7.56 -20.30 -18.88
N ASN A 115 7.82 -19.89 -17.64
CA ASN A 115 9.16 -19.64 -17.08
C ASN A 115 9.98 -18.61 -17.87
N LYS A 116 9.32 -17.65 -18.50
CA LYS A 116 9.94 -16.56 -19.28
C LYS A 116 9.38 -15.22 -18.88
N LEU A 117 10.24 -14.22 -18.97
CA LEU A 117 9.84 -12.82 -18.87
C LEU A 117 9.45 -12.34 -20.28
N VAL A 118 8.14 -12.20 -20.52
CA VAL A 118 7.58 -11.82 -21.82
C VAL A 118 7.33 -10.32 -21.83
N LEU A 119 8.05 -9.58 -22.67
CA LEU A 119 7.82 -8.13 -22.84
C LEU A 119 6.49 -7.89 -23.53
N LEU A 120 5.59 -7.16 -22.88
CA LEU A 120 4.26 -6.81 -23.38
C LEU A 120 4.20 -5.38 -23.88
N GLU A 121 4.80 -4.45 -23.14
CA GLU A 121 4.77 -3.02 -23.46
C GLU A 121 6.10 -2.35 -23.11
N GLU A 122 6.47 -1.38 -23.90
CA GLU A 122 7.63 -0.53 -23.67
C GLU A 122 7.24 0.93 -23.89
N SER A 123 7.57 1.79 -22.94
CA SER A 123 7.26 3.21 -23.00
C SER A 123 8.51 4.07 -22.74
N LYS A 124 8.34 5.37 -22.88
CA LYS A 124 9.37 6.33 -22.48
C LYS A 124 9.57 6.23 -20.96
N LEU A 125 10.83 6.32 -20.54
CA LEU A 125 11.19 6.37 -19.13
C LEU A 125 10.46 7.53 -18.43
N CYS A 126 9.78 7.20 -17.32
CA CYS A 126 9.16 8.14 -16.39
C CYS A 126 9.70 7.87 -14.98
N CYS A 127 9.55 8.82 -14.07
CA CYS A 127 9.95 8.65 -12.68
C CYS A 127 9.08 7.62 -11.97
N MET A 128 9.68 6.60 -11.39
CA MET A 128 8.95 5.61 -10.59
C MET A 128 8.62 6.12 -9.16
N GLY A 129 9.15 7.28 -8.78
CA GLY A 129 8.72 8.02 -7.58
C GLY A 129 7.49 8.91 -7.79
N ASP A 130 6.87 8.92 -8.97
CA ASP A 130 5.73 9.77 -9.32
C ASP A 130 4.41 8.99 -9.24
N SER A 131 3.39 9.56 -8.58
CA SER A 131 2.06 8.95 -8.44
C SER A 131 1.44 8.54 -9.77
N SER A 132 1.64 9.33 -10.81
CA SER A 132 1.07 9.07 -12.14
C SER A 132 1.67 7.83 -12.80
N THR A 133 2.95 7.51 -12.55
CA THR A 133 3.61 6.33 -13.10
C THR A 133 3.04 5.06 -12.49
N LEU A 134 2.91 5.02 -11.15
CA LEU A 134 2.29 3.89 -10.46
C LEU A 134 0.82 3.71 -10.86
N LYS A 135 0.07 4.82 -10.90
CA LYS A 135 -1.34 4.80 -11.33
C LYS A 135 -1.49 4.19 -12.73
N ASP A 136 -0.68 4.64 -13.68
CA ASP A 136 -0.74 4.13 -15.06
C ASP A 136 -0.40 2.63 -15.14
N PHE A 137 0.49 2.13 -14.29
CA PHE A 137 0.77 0.69 -14.19
C PHE A 137 -0.43 -0.07 -13.62
N ILE A 138 -1.04 0.42 -12.53
CA ILE A 138 -2.24 -0.20 -11.94
C ILE A 138 -3.37 -0.25 -12.98
N ASP A 139 -3.68 0.87 -13.62
CA ASP A 139 -4.76 0.96 -14.61
C ASP A 139 -4.53 0.01 -15.79
N TRP A 140 -3.30 -0.06 -16.28
CA TRP A 140 -2.91 -0.98 -17.34
C TRP A 140 -3.06 -2.44 -16.89
N GLY A 141 -2.54 -2.79 -15.71
CA GLY A 141 -2.58 -4.15 -15.23
C GLY A 141 -3.99 -4.68 -15.03
N ILE A 142 -4.86 -3.87 -14.42
CA ILE A 142 -6.28 -4.21 -14.22
C ILE A 142 -7.02 -4.37 -15.55
N LYS A 143 -6.69 -3.55 -16.55
CA LYS A 143 -7.33 -3.58 -17.86
C LYS A 143 -6.90 -4.80 -18.68
N GLU A 144 -5.61 -5.09 -18.74
CA GLU A 144 -5.06 -6.16 -19.60
C GLU A 144 -5.17 -7.55 -18.92
N PHE A 145 -5.19 -7.59 -17.58
CA PHE A 145 -5.26 -8.82 -16.76
C PHE A 145 -6.40 -8.75 -15.74
N PRO A 146 -7.65 -8.62 -16.21
CA PRO A 146 -8.79 -8.57 -15.29
C PRO A 146 -8.93 -9.88 -14.52
N SER A 147 -9.15 -9.78 -13.20
CA SER A 147 -9.27 -10.93 -12.30
C SER A 147 -10.24 -10.63 -11.15
N GLU A 148 -10.69 -11.67 -10.46
CA GLU A 148 -11.56 -11.54 -9.28
C GLU A 148 -10.78 -11.09 -8.04
N ARG A 149 -9.49 -11.42 -7.99
CA ARG A 149 -8.58 -11.08 -6.88
C ARG A 149 -7.32 -10.44 -7.45
N THR A 150 -6.92 -9.32 -6.88
CA THR A 150 -5.73 -8.59 -7.31
C THR A 150 -4.87 -8.24 -6.12
N ALA A 151 -3.56 -8.32 -6.27
CA ALA A 151 -2.59 -7.82 -5.29
C ALA A 151 -1.56 -6.90 -5.96
N LEU A 152 -0.95 -6.04 -5.15
CA LEU A 152 0.11 -5.13 -5.56
C LEU A 152 1.31 -5.30 -4.64
N ILE A 153 2.51 -5.44 -5.22
CA ILE A 153 3.78 -5.39 -4.49
C ILE A 153 4.58 -4.20 -5.00
N LEU A 154 5.10 -3.40 -4.07
CA LEU A 154 6.09 -2.36 -4.32
C LEU A 154 7.46 -2.87 -3.90
N TRP A 155 8.41 -2.83 -4.80
CA TRP A 155 9.75 -3.39 -4.64
C TRP A 155 10.82 -2.30 -4.77
N ASP A 156 11.59 -2.04 -3.74
CA ASP A 156 12.82 -1.22 -3.71
C ASP A 156 13.26 -0.91 -2.27
N HIS A 157 13.94 0.22 -2.08
CA HIS A 157 14.16 0.84 -0.78
C HIS A 157 12.86 1.33 -0.15
N GLY A 158 12.75 1.18 1.17
CA GLY A 158 11.76 1.83 2.01
C GLY A 158 12.42 2.78 3.01
N GLY A 159 11.76 3.85 3.35
CA GLY A 159 12.26 4.88 4.28
C GLY A 159 11.25 5.26 5.36
N GLY A 160 10.25 4.42 5.59
CA GLY A 160 9.16 4.69 6.54
C GLY A 160 8.21 5.80 6.06
N PHE A 161 7.26 6.16 6.91
CA PHE A 161 6.18 7.07 6.56
C PHE A 161 6.63 8.44 6.03
N LEU A 162 7.64 9.05 6.64
CA LEU A 162 8.09 10.40 6.27
C LEU A 162 8.84 10.48 4.95
N LYS A 163 9.35 9.36 4.46
CA LYS A 163 10.22 9.34 3.29
C LYS A 163 9.58 8.62 2.10
N GLY A 164 8.84 7.53 2.36
CA GLY A 164 8.17 6.76 1.33
C GLY A 164 8.95 5.54 0.86
N ILE A 165 8.69 5.12 -0.37
CA ILE A 165 9.10 3.89 -1.04
C ILE A 165 9.60 4.18 -2.45
N CYS A 166 10.16 3.18 -3.14
CA CYS A 166 10.49 3.27 -4.57
C CYS A 166 11.38 4.48 -4.91
N LYS A 167 12.64 4.40 -4.52
CA LYS A 167 13.65 5.44 -4.75
C LYS A 167 14.23 5.37 -6.16
N ASP A 168 13.78 6.22 -7.07
CA ASP A 168 14.22 6.23 -8.46
C ASP A 168 15.64 6.81 -8.63
N GLU A 169 16.61 5.95 -8.94
CA GLU A 169 18.01 6.32 -9.17
C GLU A 169 18.19 7.17 -10.45
N MET A 170 17.27 7.03 -11.42
CA MET A 170 17.30 7.76 -12.70
C MET A 170 16.77 9.18 -12.57
N TYR A 171 15.94 9.46 -11.55
CA TYR A 171 15.32 10.76 -11.30
C TYR A 171 15.81 11.40 -10.00
N ASN A 172 17.14 11.48 -9.85
CA ASN A 172 17.80 12.14 -8.71
C ASN A 172 17.45 11.53 -7.34
N ASN A 173 17.19 10.24 -7.30
CA ASN A 173 16.74 9.51 -6.11
C ASN A 173 15.42 10.05 -5.54
N ASP A 174 14.50 10.38 -6.41
CA ASP A 174 13.14 10.73 -6.04
C ASP A 174 12.42 9.54 -5.41
N TRP A 175 11.55 9.80 -4.46
CA TRP A 175 10.84 8.78 -3.68
C TRP A 175 9.34 8.90 -3.93
N LEU A 176 8.68 7.79 -4.15
CA LEU A 176 7.23 7.72 -4.07
C LEU A 176 6.82 7.90 -2.61
N THR A 177 6.37 9.08 -2.25
CA THR A 177 5.88 9.38 -0.90
C THR A 177 4.58 8.61 -0.60
N VAL A 178 4.25 8.40 0.67
CA VAL A 178 2.98 7.74 1.03
C VAL A 178 1.76 8.54 0.54
N GLN A 179 1.87 9.88 0.42
CA GLN A 179 0.82 10.71 -0.19
C GLN A 179 0.67 10.45 -1.68
N GLU A 180 1.77 10.41 -2.44
CA GLU A 180 1.73 10.09 -3.88
C GLU A 180 1.26 8.67 -4.12
N PHE A 181 1.56 7.75 -3.19
CA PHE A 181 1.01 6.41 -3.22
C PHE A 181 -0.52 6.41 -3.01
N ASP A 182 -1.03 7.15 -2.02
CA ASP A 182 -2.47 7.35 -1.83
C ASP A 182 -3.13 7.98 -3.05
N GLU A 183 -2.51 9.01 -3.63
CA GLU A 183 -2.97 9.66 -4.86
C GLU A 183 -3.07 8.67 -6.02
N ALA A 184 -2.03 7.85 -6.26
CA ALA A 184 -2.03 6.84 -7.30
C ALA A 184 -3.17 5.83 -7.14
N LEU A 185 -3.42 5.36 -5.91
CA LEU A 185 -4.50 4.41 -5.61
C LEU A 185 -5.88 5.06 -5.77
N SER A 186 -6.06 6.29 -5.26
CA SER A 186 -7.34 7.00 -5.29
C SER A 186 -7.76 7.44 -6.68
N GLU A 187 -6.79 7.75 -7.55
CA GLU A 187 -7.03 8.19 -8.92
C GLU A 187 -7.05 7.03 -9.94
N SER A 188 -6.64 5.83 -9.52
CA SER A 188 -6.70 4.66 -10.40
C SER A 188 -8.14 4.27 -10.74
N THR A 189 -8.31 3.61 -11.88
CA THR A 189 -9.61 3.08 -12.29
C THR A 189 -10.01 1.81 -11.55
N PHE A 190 -9.14 1.27 -10.68
CA PHE A 190 -9.42 0.09 -9.88
C PHE A 190 -10.42 0.43 -8.76
N SER A 191 -11.63 -0.02 -8.91
CA SER A 191 -12.72 0.20 -7.95
C SER A 191 -12.89 -0.94 -6.93
N GLY A 192 -12.05 -1.97 -7.01
CA GLY A 192 -12.04 -3.11 -6.09
C GLY A 192 -11.20 -2.86 -4.84
N SER A 193 -11.03 -3.91 -4.03
CA SER A 193 -10.04 -3.97 -2.94
C SER A 193 -8.92 -4.91 -3.35
N PHE A 194 -7.67 -4.48 -3.17
CA PHE A 194 -6.55 -5.40 -3.29
C PHE A 194 -6.66 -6.49 -2.21
N GLU A 195 -6.37 -7.72 -2.58
CA GLU A 195 -6.25 -8.83 -1.62
C GLU A 195 -5.18 -8.51 -0.58
N PHE A 196 -4.04 -8.01 -1.08
CA PHE A 196 -3.02 -7.40 -0.26
C PHE A 196 -2.25 -6.32 -1.04
N ILE A 197 -1.69 -5.37 -0.29
CA ILE A 197 -0.61 -4.50 -0.75
C ILE A 197 0.63 -4.92 0.02
N GLY A 198 1.67 -5.35 -0.72
CA GLY A 198 2.95 -5.78 -0.20
C GLY A 198 4.02 -4.71 -0.39
N PHE A 199 4.89 -4.58 0.59
CA PHE A 199 6.06 -3.72 0.55
C PHE A 199 7.29 -4.58 0.78
N ASP A 200 7.95 -5.01 -0.30
CA ASP A 200 9.28 -5.59 -0.24
C ASP A 200 10.29 -4.46 -0.16
N CYS A 201 10.28 -3.82 1.00
CA CYS A 201 10.97 -2.58 1.32
C CYS A 201 11.13 -2.44 2.83
N CYS A 202 12.25 -1.84 3.28
CA CYS A 202 12.49 -1.54 4.69
C CYS A 202 11.42 -0.61 5.30
N LEU A 203 11.08 -0.79 6.58
CA LEU A 203 10.40 0.19 7.45
C LEU A 203 8.93 0.51 7.09
N MET A 204 8.27 -0.27 6.24
CA MET A 204 6.94 0.09 5.77
C MET A 204 5.79 -0.46 6.62
N ALA A 205 6.02 -1.39 7.58
CA ALA A 205 4.99 -1.80 8.54
C ALA A 205 4.77 -0.74 9.62
N ASN A 206 4.34 0.44 9.21
CA ASN A 206 4.02 1.55 10.11
C ASN A 206 2.52 1.85 10.14
N TYR A 207 2.07 2.36 11.30
CA TYR A 207 0.68 2.72 11.58
C TYR A 207 0.09 3.62 10.49
N GLU A 208 0.83 4.62 10.08
CA GLU A 208 0.37 5.65 9.15
C GLU A 208 0.17 5.08 7.74
N THR A 209 1.11 4.26 7.26
CA THR A 209 0.96 3.59 5.95
C THR A 209 -0.21 2.60 5.98
N ALA A 210 -0.34 1.80 7.06
CA ALA A 210 -1.46 0.89 7.22
C ALA A 210 -2.80 1.64 7.26
N LEU A 211 -2.87 2.79 7.96
CA LEU A 211 -4.05 3.64 7.99
C LEU A 211 -4.41 4.14 6.58
N THR A 212 -3.43 4.68 5.85
CA THR A 212 -3.61 5.22 4.50
C THR A 212 -4.16 4.17 3.54
N ILE A 213 -3.60 2.94 3.56
CA ILE A 213 -4.00 1.90 2.61
C ILE A 213 -5.19 1.05 3.06
N SER A 214 -5.67 1.22 4.30
CA SER A 214 -6.79 0.43 4.85
C SER A 214 -8.11 0.53 4.06
N LYS A 215 -8.24 1.58 3.26
CA LYS A 215 -9.37 1.83 2.36
C LYS A 215 -9.24 1.14 0.99
N TYR A 216 -8.07 0.56 0.68
CA TYR A 216 -7.77 -0.01 -0.64
C TYR A 216 -7.43 -1.50 -0.62
N ALA A 217 -7.08 -2.06 0.53
CA ALA A 217 -6.64 -3.45 0.63
C ALA A 217 -7.21 -4.18 1.84
N ASP A 218 -7.32 -5.51 1.73
CA ASP A 218 -7.72 -6.36 2.85
C ASP A 218 -6.54 -6.63 3.80
N TYR A 219 -5.32 -6.75 3.25
CA TYR A 219 -4.09 -6.98 4.02
C TYR A 219 -2.96 -6.05 3.57
N MET A 220 -2.07 -5.72 4.52
CA MET A 220 -0.75 -5.15 4.28
C MET A 220 0.31 -6.20 4.64
N ILE A 221 1.33 -6.38 3.81
CA ILE A 221 2.49 -7.21 4.14
C ILE A 221 3.73 -6.32 4.05
N ALA A 222 4.45 -6.16 5.16
CA ALA A 222 5.58 -5.24 5.26
C ALA A 222 6.47 -5.54 6.47
N SER A 223 7.70 -5.03 6.47
CA SER A 223 8.63 -5.08 7.59
C SER A 223 8.55 -3.83 8.46
N GLU A 224 8.66 -4.01 9.80
CA GLU A 224 8.84 -2.90 10.76
C GLU A 224 10.23 -2.29 10.72
N ASP A 225 11.24 -3.11 10.42
CA ASP A 225 12.65 -2.75 10.42
C ASP A 225 13.25 -2.82 9.02
N ASP A 226 14.55 -2.62 8.91
CA ASP A 226 15.29 -2.85 7.68
C ASP A 226 15.16 -4.32 7.28
N GLU A 227 14.89 -4.58 5.99
CA GLU A 227 14.85 -5.93 5.46
C GLU A 227 16.25 -6.45 5.13
N PRO A 228 16.57 -7.72 5.46
CA PRO A 228 17.81 -8.34 5.05
C PRO A 228 18.00 -8.36 3.53
N THR A 229 19.24 -8.35 3.09
CA THR A 229 19.57 -8.53 1.68
C THR A 229 19.01 -9.88 1.18
N GLY A 230 18.24 -9.84 0.11
CA GLY A 230 17.55 -11.01 -0.46
C GLY A 230 16.03 -10.85 -0.46
N GLY A 231 15.48 -9.94 0.35
CA GLY A 231 14.04 -9.62 0.31
C GLY A 231 13.12 -10.83 0.45
N TRP A 232 12.03 -10.84 -0.29
CA TRP A 232 11.05 -11.93 -0.26
C TRP A 232 11.46 -13.10 -1.16
N ASP A 233 10.99 -14.31 -0.85
CA ASP A 233 11.10 -15.49 -1.72
C ASP A 233 10.03 -15.41 -2.81
N TYR A 234 10.36 -14.79 -3.96
CA TYR A 234 9.41 -14.57 -5.05
C TYR A 234 8.90 -15.87 -5.71
N LYS A 235 9.65 -16.95 -5.61
CA LYS A 235 9.13 -18.24 -6.01
C LYS A 235 7.98 -18.67 -5.12
N ALA A 236 8.18 -18.64 -3.80
CA ALA A 236 7.15 -19.01 -2.85
C ALA A 236 5.94 -18.05 -2.91
N VAL A 237 6.18 -16.75 -3.11
CA VAL A 237 5.12 -15.75 -3.32
C VAL A 237 4.25 -16.16 -4.50
N ALA A 238 4.82 -16.38 -5.68
CA ALA A 238 4.07 -16.70 -6.90
C ALA A 238 3.31 -18.03 -6.79
N GLU A 239 3.91 -19.04 -6.17
CA GLU A 239 3.29 -20.37 -5.97
C GLU A 239 2.14 -20.34 -4.93
N ALA A 240 2.12 -19.36 -4.01
CA ALA A 240 1.08 -19.20 -2.99
C ALA A 240 -0.16 -18.47 -3.47
N LEU A 241 -0.07 -17.74 -4.59
CA LEU A 241 -1.19 -16.92 -5.09
C LEU A 241 -2.42 -17.77 -5.42
N GLY A 242 -3.59 -17.18 -5.22
CA GLY A 242 -4.86 -17.89 -5.40
C GLY A 242 -5.25 -18.79 -4.22
N THR A 243 -4.39 -19.03 -3.24
CA THR A 243 -4.70 -19.81 -2.03
C THR A 243 -5.26 -18.91 -0.91
N LYS A 244 -5.98 -19.51 0.06
CA LYS A 244 -6.51 -18.75 1.22
C LYS A 244 -5.44 -18.41 2.26
N SER A 245 -4.32 -19.11 2.25
CA SER A 245 -3.23 -18.97 3.21
C SER A 245 -1.99 -18.32 2.60
N PHE A 246 -2.15 -17.52 1.54
CA PHE A 246 -1.04 -16.90 0.81
C PHE A 246 -0.09 -16.14 1.76
N TYR A 247 -0.64 -15.37 2.71
CA TYR A 247 0.19 -14.61 3.66
C TYR A 247 0.98 -15.52 4.60
N ASP A 248 0.45 -16.68 5.01
CA ASP A 248 1.18 -17.64 5.82
C ASP A 248 2.38 -18.21 5.06
N VAL A 249 2.21 -18.47 3.76
CA VAL A 249 3.31 -18.98 2.92
C VAL A 249 4.37 -17.90 2.75
N ILE A 250 3.98 -16.65 2.47
CA ILE A 250 4.92 -15.53 2.32
C ILE A 250 5.73 -15.34 3.62
N LEU A 251 5.06 -15.25 4.78
CA LEU A 251 5.74 -15.09 6.06
C LEU A 251 6.68 -16.25 6.36
N ASN A 252 6.24 -17.49 6.19
CA ASN A 252 7.04 -18.67 6.51
C ASN A 252 8.23 -18.84 5.55
N SER A 253 8.08 -18.50 4.25
CA SER A 253 9.21 -18.52 3.30
C SER A 253 10.23 -17.44 3.63
N TYR A 254 9.79 -16.24 3.97
CA TYR A 254 10.65 -15.16 4.41
C TYR A 254 11.44 -15.54 5.68
N GLU A 255 10.77 -16.04 6.73
CA GLU A 255 11.43 -16.53 7.95
C GLU A 255 12.49 -17.58 7.63
N LYS A 256 12.14 -18.54 6.76
CA LYS A 256 13.07 -19.61 6.36
C LYS A 256 14.28 -19.09 5.58
N SER A 257 14.09 -18.11 4.70
CA SER A 257 15.17 -17.50 3.91
C SER A 257 16.12 -16.68 4.78
N HIS A 258 15.65 -16.13 5.91
CA HIS A 258 16.40 -15.25 6.77
C HIS A 258 16.73 -15.83 8.15
N GLN A 259 16.52 -17.14 8.39
CA GLN A 259 16.75 -17.79 9.68
C GLN A 259 18.19 -17.65 10.21
N ASP A 260 19.15 -17.37 9.32
CA ASP A 260 20.57 -17.16 9.68
C ASP A 260 20.92 -15.66 9.84
N SER A 261 19.94 -14.76 9.68
CA SER A 261 20.11 -13.33 9.90
C SER A 261 19.82 -12.98 11.36
N ASP A 262 20.64 -12.08 11.92
CA ASP A 262 20.45 -11.63 13.31
C ASP A 262 19.17 -10.79 13.48
N ASP A 263 18.81 -10.00 12.46
CA ASP A 263 17.66 -9.11 12.48
C ASP A 263 16.81 -9.28 11.22
N TYR A 264 15.54 -9.65 11.39
CA TYR A 264 14.50 -9.61 10.37
C TYR A 264 13.12 -9.51 11.01
N THR A 265 12.19 -8.87 10.29
CA THR A 265 10.76 -8.84 10.61
C THR A 265 9.96 -8.86 9.32
N LEU A 266 8.80 -9.50 9.33
CA LEU A 266 7.79 -9.35 8.30
C LEU A 266 6.41 -9.58 8.91
N SER A 267 5.48 -8.67 8.66
CA SER A 267 4.14 -8.69 9.23
C SER A 267 3.07 -8.74 8.15
N ALA A 268 2.05 -9.57 8.35
CA ALA A 268 0.79 -9.51 7.64
C ALA A 268 -0.25 -8.84 8.54
N ILE A 269 -0.75 -7.69 8.16
CA ILE A 269 -1.65 -6.81 8.91
C ILE A 269 -3.01 -6.81 8.24
N LYS A 270 -4.05 -7.18 8.98
CA LYS A 270 -5.43 -7.24 8.51
C LYS A 270 -6.08 -5.86 8.58
N LEU A 271 -6.22 -5.20 7.45
CA LEU A 271 -6.62 -3.80 7.37
C LEU A 271 -8.11 -3.55 7.63
N ASN A 272 -8.97 -4.49 7.32
CA ASN A 272 -10.41 -4.37 7.60
C ASN A 272 -10.78 -4.37 9.11
N GLU A 273 -9.80 -4.65 9.98
CA GLU A 273 -9.92 -4.56 11.44
C GLU A 273 -9.05 -3.45 12.05
N PHE A 274 -8.43 -2.60 11.22
CA PHE A 274 -7.44 -1.60 11.65
C PHE A 274 -8.01 -0.53 12.60
N ASP A 275 -9.32 -0.30 12.59
CA ASP A 275 -9.99 0.58 13.57
C ASP A 275 -9.73 0.18 15.02
N LYS A 276 -9.44 -1.10 15.31
CA LYS A 276 -9.05 -1.56 16.65
C LYS A 276 -7.67 -1.03 17.03
N VAL A 277 -6.73 -0.99 16.09
CA VAL A 277 -5.37 -0.41 16.30
C VAL A 277 -5.49 1.09 16.56
N LYS A 278 -6.30 1.80 15.77
CA LYS A 278 -6.61 3.23 16.02
C LYS A 278 -7.18 3.48 17.41
N ALA A 279 -8.05 2.60 17.88
CA ALA A 279 -8.64 2.72 19.22
C ALA A 279 -7.58 2.56 20.33
N VAL A 280 -6.55 1.73 20.14
CA VAL A 280 -5.41 1.60 21.06
C VAL A 280 -4.62 2.91 21.10
N LEU A 281 -4.27 3.49 19.93
CA LEU A 281 -3.56 4.77 19.89
C LEU A 281 -4.36 5.88 20.59
N SER A 282 -5.68 5.97 20.34
CA SER A 282 -6.53 6.95 21.01
C SER A 282 -6.50 6.81 22.53
N GLN A 283 -6.48 5.58 23.06
CA GLN A 283 -6.36 5.35 24.51
C GLN A 283 -4.98 5.76 25.05
N CYS A 284 -3.90 5.52 24.30
CA CYS A 284 -2.56 6.00 24.68
C CYS A 284 -2.52 7.54 24.76
N ILE A 285 -3.09 8.21 23.76
CA ILE A 285 -3.22 9.68 23.72
C ILE A 285 -4.02 10.18 24.93
N ASP A 286 -5.20 9.60 25.20
CA ASP A 286 -6.04 9.96 26.34
C ASP A 286 -5.27 9.83 27.68
N LYS A 287 -4.48 8.78 27.85
CA LYS A 287 -3.67 8.57 29.05
C LYS A 287 -2.51 9.55 29.12
N ALA A 288 -1.88 9.86 27.99
CA ALA A 288 -0.82 10.87 27.89
C ALA A 288 -1.33 12.27 28.31
N GLU A 289 -2.49 12.68 27.79
CA GLU A 289 -3.11 13.96 28.15
C GLU A 289 -3.48 14.07 29.65
N ARG A 290 -4.04 12.98 30.21
CA ARG A 290 -4.39 12.91 31.63
C ARG A 290 -3.18 12.94 32.58
N SER A 291 -1.99 12.62 32.10
CA SER A 291 -0.77 12.64 32.91
C SER A 291 -0.32 14.05 33.32
N ASN A 292 -0.82 15.10 32.69
CA ASN A 292 -0.38 16.51 32.80
C ASN A 292 1.14 16.69 32.55
N ASN A 293 1.75 15.74 31.86
CA ASN A 293 3.16 15.79 31.47
C ASN A 293 3.27 15.82 29.95
N LYS A 294 3.53 17.00 29.38
CA LYS A 294 3.62 17.17 27.93
C LYS A 294 4.67 16.27 27.26
N LEU A 295 5.74 15.95 28.00
CA LEU A 295 6.82 15.11 27.48
C LEU A 295 6.61 13.61 27.75
N ILE A 296 5.42 13.17 28.14
CA ILE A 296 5.19 11.77 28.52
C ILE A 296 5.39 10.82 27.33
N MET A 297 4.94 11.20 26.13
CA MET A 297 5.15 10.39 24.92
C MET A 297 6.63 10.34 24.52
N SER A 298 7.36 11.47 24.61
CA SER A 298 8.83 11.48 24.39
C SER A 298 9.58 10.56 25.38
N LYS A 299 9.06 10.37 26.58
CA LYS A 299 9.61 9.40 27.51
C LYS A 299 9.25 7.97 27.15
N ALA A 300 8.01 7.74 26.71
CA ALA A 300 7.57 6.43 26.26
C ALA A 300 8.48 5.93 25.13
N VAL A 301 8.65 6.70 24.07
CA VAL A 301 9.49 6.30 22.92
C VAL A 301 10.96 6.10 23.25
N GLN A 302 11.48 6.67 24.35
CA GLN A 302 12.85 6.41 24.82
C GLN A 302 13.00 5.00 25.46
N GLU A 303 11.91 4.38 25.84
CA GLU A 303 11.86 3.04 26.41
C GLU A 303 11.42 1.97 25.39
N CYS A 304 10.98 2.40 24.18
CA CYS A 304 10.52 1.52 23.12
C CYS A 304 11.66 1.07 22.21
N GLU A 305 11.49 -0.09 21.59
CA GLU A 305 12.31 -0.49 20.44
C GLU A 305 12.14 0.54 19.32
N SER A 306 13.24 0.89 18.65
CA SER A 306 13.26 1.84 17.55
C SER A 306 13.82 1.21 16.29
N PHE A 307 13.34 1.65 15.13
CA PHE A 307 13.64 1.02 13.84
C PHE A 307 14.29 1.98 12.86
N GLY A 308 15.15 1.41 11.99
CA GLY A 308 15.87 2.18 10.99
C GLY A 308 16.90 3.14 11.60
N SER A 309 17.25 4.19 10.85
CA SER A 309 18.14 5.24 11.36
C SER A 309 17.38 6.19 12.30
N SER A 310 18.13 6.93 13.14
CA SER A 310 17.54 7.91 14.08
C SER A 310 16.68 9.00 13.44
N ILE A 311 16.72 9.15 12.12
CA ILE A 311 15.89 10.08 11.35
C ILE A 311 14.61 9.44 10.80
N ALA A 312 14.36 8.17 11.07
CA ALA A 312 13.12 7.50 10.69
C ALA A 312 11.99 7.77 11.69
N TYR A 313 12.35 8.05 12.96
CA TYR A 313 11.40 8.32 14.06
C TYR A 313 10.35 7.23 14.27
N LEU A 314 10.73 5.97 14.04
CA LEU A 314 9.84 4.81 14.09
C LEU A 314 10.08 4.03 15.38
N TYR A 315 9.00 3.74 16.10
CA TYR A 315 9.03 3.07 17.41
C TYR A 315 7.98 1.96 17.44
N ASP A 316 8.25 0.86 18.17
CA ASP A 316 7.30 -0.23 18.31
C ASP A 316 5.98 0.26 18.92
N PHE A 317 4.88 -0.05 18.23
CA PHE A 317 3.56 0.41 18.65
C PHE A 317 3.04 -0.34 19.89
N GLY A 318 3.41 -1.60 20.05
CA GLY A 318 3.08 -2.39 21.23
C GLY A 318 3.78 -1.87 22.49
N ASP A 319 5.07 -1.54 22.40
CA ASP A 319 5.82 -0.95 23.51
C ASP A 319 5.19 0.37 23.99
N ILE A 320 4.70 1.21 23.05
CA ILE A 320 3.96 2.43 23.41
C ILE A 320 2.67 2.09 24.16
N ALA A 321 1.92 1.11 23.70
CA ALA A 321 0.70 0.69 24.36
C ALA A 321 0.98 0.13 25.76
N ASP A 322 2.03 -0.67 25.92
CA ASP A 322 2.48 -1.21 27.20
C ASP A 322 2.93 -0.11 28.18
N TYR A 323 3.71 0.89 27.70
CA TYR A 323 4.12 2.03 28.51
C TYR A 323 2.91 2.77 29.12
N PHE A 324 1.84 2.91 28.36
CA PHE A 324 0.62 3.54 28.82
C PHE A 324 -0.34 2.57 29.53
N ASP A 325 0.03 1.31 29.77
CA ASP A 325 -0.85 0.29 30.38
C ASP A 325 -2.21 0.22 29.64
N VAL A 326 -2.15 0.24 28.30
CA VAL A 326 -3.33 0.04 27.43
C VAL A 326 -3.40 -1.44 27.08
N ASP A 327 -4.50 -2.08 27.44
CA ASP A 327 -4.74 -3.49 27.10
C ASP A 327 -5.03 -3.63 25.60
N TYR A 328 -4.26 -4.48 24.92
CA TYR A 328 -4.41 -4.77 23.49
C TYR A 328 -4.12 -6.24 23.18
N ASP A 329 -4.77 -6.75 22.16
CA ASP A 329 -4.47 -8.06 21.55
C ASP A 329 -4.46 -7.92 20.02
N PHE A 330 -3.29 -7.74 19.47
CA PHE A 330 -3.10 -7.64 18.01
C PHE A 330 -3.01 -9.01 17.32
N SER A 331 -2.97 -10.12 18.03
CA SER A 331 -2.72 -11.46 17.46
C SER A 331 -3.72 -11.89 16.37
N ARG A 332 -4.91 -11.28 16.35
CA ARG A 332 -5.93 -11.51 15.31
C ARG A 332 -5.84 -10.55 14.13
N ILE A 333 -5.06 -9.48 14.28
CA ILE A 333 -4.92 -8.40 13.29
C ILE A 333 -3.55 -8.48 12.65
N ILE A 334 -2.51 -8.73 13.44
CA ILE A 334 -1.13 -8.77 13.01
C ILE A 334 -0.58 -10.17 13.23
N LYS A 335 -0.08 -10.77 12.15
CA LYS A 335 0.75 -11.97 12.20
C LYS A 335 2.15 -11.62 11.74
N ALA A 336 3.13 -11.77 12.59
CA ALA A 336 4.52 -11.43 12.28
C ALA A 336 5.45 -12.63 12.43
N VAL A 337 6.45 -12.70 11.57
CA VAL A 337 7.67 -13.50 11.74
C VAL A 337 8.82 -12.55 12.05
N LYS A 338 9.73 -12.98 12.91
CA LYS A 338 10.78 -12.11 13.46
C LYS A 338 11.91 -12.93 14.02
N SER A 339 13.12 -12.38 13.98
CA SER A 339 14.31 -12.99 14.56
C SER A 339 14.22 -13.10 16.09
N GLU A 340 15.12 -13.89 16.70
CA GLU A 340 15.18 -14.01 18.17
C GLU A 340 15.51 -12.66 18.83
N THR A 341 16.34 -11.83 18.20
CA THR A 341 16.71 -10.49 18.67
C THR A 341 15.54 -9.51 18.71
N LYS A 342 14.56 -9.72 17.81
CA LYS A 342 13.33 -8.92 17.69
C LYS A 342 12.09 -9.59 18.31
N SER A 343 12.28 -10.56 19.19
CA SER A 343 11.18 -11.40 19.71
C SER A 343 10.06 -10.63 20.44
N ASN A 344 10.33 -9.43 20.93
CA ASN A 344 9.38 -8.63 21.73
C ASN A 344 8.58 -7.59 20.94
N ILE A 345 8.91 -7.34 19.67
CA ILE A 345 8.20 -6.33 18.85
C ILE A 345 6.79 -6.76 18.48
N SER A 346 5.93 -5.78 18.23
CA SER A 346 4.50 -6.01 17.97
C SER A 346 4.15 -6.38 16.53
N GLY A 347 5.02 -6.10 15.58
CA GLY A 347 4.79 -6.27 14.15
C GLY A 347 4.23 -5.01 13.46
N LEU A 348 4.20 -3.88 14.18
CA LEU A 348 3.77 -2.58 13.68
C LEU A 348 4.51 -1.46 14.43
N ASN A 349 5.15 -0.58 13.72
CA ASN A 349 5.73 0.63 14.29
C ASN A 349 4.84 1.86 14.09
N ILE A 350 5.16 2.96 14.74
CA ILE A 350 4.50 4.27 14.59
C ILE A 350 5.54 5.38 14.51
N CYS A 351 5.26 6.40 13.71
CA CYS A 351 6.14 7.56 13.54
C CYS A 351 5.91 8.62 14.63
N PHE A 352 6.98 8.99 15.35
CA PHE A 352 6.93 10.03 16.38
C PHE A 352 8.09 11.02 16.24
N PRO A 353 8.00 12.05 15.39
CA PRO A 353 9.08 12.97 15.05
C PRO A 353 9.16 14.20 15.99
N SER A 354 9.00 14.03 17.29
CA SER A 354 8.87 15.15 18.25
C SER A 354 10.11 16.00 18.42
N ASP A 355 11.31 15.47 18.15
CA ASP A 355 12.58 16.13 18.41
C ASP A 355 13.14 16.87 17.18
N ASP A 356 12.41 16.86 16.05
CA ASP A 356 12.76 17.51 14.81
C ASP A 356 11.56 18.33 14.29
N GLU A 357 11.63 19.66 14.42
CA GLU A 357 10.55 20.57 14.00
C GLU A 357 10.14 20.38 12.53
N LYS A 358 11.12 20.18 11.65
CA LYS A 358 10.84 20.00 10.22
C LYS A 358 10.18 18.66 9.93
N ALA A 359 10.64 17.60 10.59
CA ALA A 359 10.02 16.27 10.47
C ALA A 359 8.60 16.27 11.03
N LEU A 360 8.37 16.97 12.16
CA LEU A 360 7.05 17.14 12.75
C LEU A 360 6.12 17.95 11.82
N GLU A 361 6.59 19.07 11.28
CA GLU A 361 5.81 19.85 10.30
C GLU A 361 5.41 19.00 9.09
N ASN A 362 6.35 18.20 8.55
CA ASN A 362 6.07 17.29 7.45
C ASN A 362 5.04 16.23 7.85
N TYR A 363 5.23 15.57 9.00
CA TYR A 363 4.27 14.59 9.53
C TYR A 363 2.85 15.16 9.60
N LEU A 364 2.71 16.35 10.17
CA LEU A 364 1.41 17.02 10.35
C LEU A 364 0.73 17.39 9.02
N LEU A 365 1.49 17.54 7.95
CA LEU A 365 0.97 17.81 6.60
C LEU A 365 0.45 16.54 5.92
N ILE A 366 1.09 15.39 6.17
CA ILE A 366 0.85 14.16 5.40
C ILE A 366 0.02 13.11 6.14
N SER A 367 -0.07 13.17 7.48
CA SER A 367 -0.80 12.17 8.27
C SER A 367 -2.31 12.38 8.21
N GLU A 368 -3.05 11.28 8.03
CA GLU A 368 -4.52 11.25 8.03
C GLU A 368 -5.12 11.17 9.44
N ASP A 369 -4.37 10.79 10.47
CA ASP A 369 -4.86 10.68 11.84
C ASP A 369 -4.90 12.05 12.53
N LYS A 370 -6.07 12.68 12.45
CA LYS A 370 -6.30 14.02 13.04
C LYS A 370 -6.14 14.03 14.54
N ASN A 371 -6.56 12.95 15.25
CA ASN A 371 -6.46 12.90 16.70
C ASN A 371 -5.00 12.90 17.15
N TYR A 372 -4.17 12.09 16.50
CA TYR A 372 -2.74 12.04 16.79
C TYR A 372 -2.02 13.33 16.36
N CYS A 373 -2.37 13.88 15.19
CA CYS A 373 -1.86 15.20 14.77
C CYS A 373 -2.19 16.32 15.76
N ASP A 374 -3.42 16.36 16.27
CA ASP A 374 -3.82 17.38 17.25
C ASP A 374 -3.07 17.22 18.58
N TYR A 375 -2.86 15.98 19.02
CA TYR A 375 -2.01 15.68 20.18
C TYR A 375 -0.58 16.19 19.98
N LEU A 376 0.05 15.88 18.84
CA LEU A 376 1.41 16.33 18.53
C LEU A 376 1.52 17.85 18.49
N LYS A 377 0.62 18.56 17.78
CA LYS A 377 0.59 20.04 17.71
C LYS A 377 0.47 20.72 19.08
N ASN A 378 -0.26 20.11 20.00
CA ASN A 378 -0.53 20.70 21.31
C ASN A 378 0.60 20.47 22.32
N ASN A 379 1.50 19.53 22.07
CA ASN A 379 2.50 19.09 23.03
C ASN A 379 3.93 19.28 22.55
N TYR A 380 4.16 19.38 21.27
CA TYR A 380 5.46 19.52 20.61
C TYR A 380 5.48 20.63 19.57
#